data_e4816f8cfebd9226f2810d6d5ac71a49
#
_entry.id   e4816f8cfebd9226f2810d6d5ac71a49
#
_cell.length_a   1.000
_cell.length_b   1.000
_cell.length_c   1.000
_cell.angle_alpha   90.00
_cell.angle_beta   90.00
_cell.angle_gamma   90.00
#
_symmetry.space_group_name_H-M   'P 1'
#
loop_
_entity.id
_entity.type
_entity.pdbx_description
1 polymer ?
#
loop_
_entity_poly.entity_id
_entity_poly.type
_entity_poly.pdbx_seq_one_letter_code
_entity_poly.pdbx_strand_id
1 'polypeptide(L)'
;WLQMTNMISYQGLVRTFLNNNLLEVTNSGQDPLRNALAIKDGSRWTRDILWSEDNHFRSATLSSTFSFAGLETLHIAGRDVLCNVWQEEVTSTLPEKQWQNIFWVDSATGQVRQSRQMLGAGVIPVEMTFLKPAP
;
A
#
# COMPACT_ATOMS: atom_id res chain seq x y z
N TRP A 1 21.38 -4.43 -5.68
CA TRP A 1 20.65 -3.18 -5.47
C TRP A 1 19.48 -3.09 -6.43
N LEU A 2 18.27 -2.86 -5.93
CA LEU A 2 17.08 -2.70 -6.76
C LEU A 2 16.93 -1.23 -7.15
N GLN A 3 16.80 -0.99 -8.44
CA GLN A 3 16.46 0.31 -8.94
C GLN A 3 14.93 0.47 -8.89
N MET A 4 14.43 1.34 -8.01
CA MET A 4 13.01 1.51 -7.78
C MET A 4 12.48 2.74 -8.51
N THR A 5 12.65 2.79 -9.84
CA THR A 5 12.28 3.95 -10.63
C THR A 5 10.79 4.05 -10.93
N ASN A 6 10.11 2.92 -11.05
CA ASN A 6 8.70 2.89 -11.44
C ASN A 6 7.84 2.40 -10.29
N MET A 7 7.84 3.14 -9.19
CA MET A 7 6.98 2.83 -8.05
C MET A 7 6.10 4.02 -7.71
N ILE A 8 4.93 3.71 -7.19
CA ILE A 8 4.01 4.72 -6.67
C ILE A 8 4.24 4.84 -5.17
N SER A 9 4.61 6.05 -4.75
CA SER A 9 4.81 6.33 -3.33
C SER A 9 4.27 7.71 -2.97
N TYR A 10 3.83 7.87 -1.75
CA TYR A 10 3.47 9.16 -1.17
C TYR A 10 3.81 9.13 0.32
N GLN A 11 4.38 10.23 0.81
CA GLN A 11 4.85 10.34 2.19
C GLN A 11 5.78 9.18 2.59
N GLY A 12 6.60 8.70 1.64
CA GLY A 12 7.51 7.58 1.86
C GLY A 12 6.87 6.20 1.75
N LEU A 13 5.55 6.10 1.68
CA LEU A 13 4.86 4.82 1.57
C LEU A 13 4.85 4.34 0.11
N VAL A 14 5.48 3.18 -0.13
CA VAL A 14 5.45 2.53 -1.44
C VAL A 14 4.18 1.70 -1.54
N ARG A 15 3.40 1.92 -2.59
CA ARG A 15 2.15 1.20 -2.81
C ARG A 15 2.21 0.21 -3.96
N THR A 16 3.08 0.45 -4.93
CA THR A 16 3.21 -0.40 -6.11
C THR A 16 4.67 -0.47 -6.54
N PHE A 17 5.13 -1.67 -6.81
CA PHE A 17 6.50 -1.92 -7.23
C PHE A 17 6.56 -3.21 -8.04
N LEU A 18 7.23 -3.20 -9.20
CA LEU A 18 7.39 -4.36 -10.08
C LEU A 18 8.78 -4.38 -10.70
N ASN A 19 9.83 -4.46 -9.89
CA ASN A 19 11.22 -4.66 -10.34
C ASN A 19 11.60 -3.80 -11.57
N ASN A 20 11.20 -2.52 -11.59
CA ASN A 20 11.41 -1.58 -12.69
C ASN A 20 10.58 -1.84 -13.97
N ASN A 21 9.70 -2.83 -13.95
CA ASN A 21 8.88 -3.15 -15.12
C ASN A 21 7.53 -2.47 -15.11
N LEU A 22 7.22 -1.74 -14.04
CA LEU A 22 5.96 -1.02 -13.93
C LEU A 22 5.93 0.14 -14.93
N LEU A 23 4.92 0.18 -15.79
CA LEU A 23 4.74 1.19 -16.81
C LEU A 23 3.69 2.23 -16.43
N GLU A 24 2.58 1.80 -15.84
CA GLU A 24 1.48 2.69 -15.52
C GLU A 24 0.65 2.14 -14.37
N VAL A 25 0.15 3.05 -13.53
CA VAL A 25 -0.89 2.77 -12.54
C VAL A 25 -1.96 3.84 -12.68
N THR A 26 -3.20 3.42 -12.92
CA THR A 26 -4.33 4.36 -12.96
C THR A 26 -4.87 4.59 -11.55
N ASN A 27 -5.56 5.72 -11.36
CA ASN A 27 -6.27 6.04 -10.11
C ASN A 27 -5.42 6.09 -8.85
N SER A 28 -4.11 6.33 -8.97
CA SER A 28 -3.26 6.44 -7.78
C SER A 28 -3.68 7.58 -6.85
N GLY A 29 -4.30 8.62 -7.39
CA GLY A 29 -4.84 9.73 -6.60
C GLY A 29 -6.07 9.36 -5.77
N GLN A 30 -6.71 8.23 -6.04
CA GLN A 30 -7.90 7.75 -5.34
C GLN A 30 -7.56 6.79 -4.20
N ASP A 31 -6.30 6.48 -3.96
CA ASP A 31 -5.91 5.61 -2.86
C ASP A 31 -6.36 6.21 -1.53
N PRO A 32 -7.19 5.50 -0.74
CA PRO A 32 -7.65 6.00 0.55
C PRO A 32 -6.53 6.39 1.51
N LEU A 33 -5.35 5.76 1.39
CA LEU A 33 -4.22 6.06 2.26
C LEU A 33 -3.59 7.44 2.01
N ARG A 34 -3.95 8.12 0.92
CA ARG A 34 -3.55 9.52 0.71
C ARG A 34 -4.23 10.47 1.70
N ASN A 35 -5.37 10.06 2.25
CA ASN A 35 -6.07 10.77 3.29
C ASN A 35 -6.57 9.77 4.33
N ALA A 36 -5.62 9.18 5.04
CA ALA A 36 -5.87 8.01 5.88
C ALA A 36 -6.81 8.28 7.06
N LEU A 37 -6.88 9.52 7.56
CA LEU A 37 -7.81 9.85 8.63
C LEU A 37 -9.27 9.82 8.16
N ALA A 38 -9.51 9.89 6.86
CA ALA A 38 -10.85 9.84 6.29
C ALA A 38 -11.28 8.43 5.87
N ILE A 39 -10.43 7.42 6.05
CA ILE A 39 -10.78 6.03 5.71
C ILE A 39 -11.91 5.57 6.60
N LYS A 40 -12.88 4.90 6.00
CA LYS A 40 -13.99 4.27 6.72
C LYS A 40 -13.98 2.78 6.45
N ASP A 41 -14.58 2.02 7.36
CA ASP A 41 -14.79 0.60 7.17
C ASP A 41 -15.58 0.39 5.88
N GLY A 42 -15.04 -0.42 4.97
CA GLY A 42 -15.64 -0.63 3.66
C GLY A 42 -15.16 0.32 2.56
N SER A 43 -14.24 1.24 2.83
CA SER A 43 -13.65 2.09 1.79
C SER A 43 -13.02 1.22 0.70
N ARG A 44 -13.20 1.61 -0.57
CA ARG A 44 -12.74 0.85 -1.73
C ARG A 44 -11.80 1.66 -2.60
N TRP A 45 -10.93 0.92 -3.30
CA TRP A 45 -10.04 1.50 -4.29
C TRP A 45 -9.78 0.49 -5.41
N THR A 46 -10.04 0.91 -6.65
CA THR A 46 -9.77 0.07 -7.83
C THR A 46 -8.78 0.80 -8.72
N ARG A 47 -7.78 0.06 -9.19
CA ARG A 47 -6.75 0.59 -10.09
C ARG A 47 -6.31 -0.48 -11.07
N ASP A 48 -5.83 -0.02 -12.23
CA ASP A 48 -5.20 -0.88 -13.22
C ASP A 48 -3.70 -0.67 -13.14
N ILE A 49 -2.94 -1.75 -13.22
CA ILE A 49 -1.50 -1.70 -13.34
C ILE A 49 -1.08 -2.29 -14.68
N LEU A 50 -0.11 -1.65 -15.32
CA LEU A 50 0.47 -2.09 -16.59
C LEU A 50 1.96 -2.27 -16.38
N TRP A 51 2.48 -3.42 -16.77
CA TRP A 51 3.90 -3.72 -16.68
C TRP A 51 4.38 -4.50 -17.90
N SER A 52 5.71 -4.61 -18.05
CA SER A 52 6.30 -5.46 -19.07
C SER A 52 6.96 -6.68 -18.44
N GLU A 53 6.83 -7.82 -19.10
CA GLU A 53 7.40 -9.09 -18.65
C GLU A 53 7.78 -9.90 -19.88
N ASP A 54 9.05 -10.28 -19.97
CA ASP A 54 9.58 -11.08 -21.10
C ASP A 54 9.19 -10.52 -22.47
N ASN A 55 9.34 -9.21 -22.65
CA ASN A 55 8.98 -8.46 -23.86
C ASN A 55 7.48 -8.46 -24.19
N HIS A 56 6.65 -8.81 -23.22
CA HIS A 56 5.20 -8.73 -23.34
C HIS A 56 4.62 -7.71 -22.39
N PHE A 57 3.56 -7.03 -22.80
CA PHE A 57 2.79 -6.16 -21.94
C PHE A 57 1.79 -7.00 -21.14
N ARG A 58 1.72 -6.72 -19.84
CA ARG A 58 0.78 -7.35 -18.92
C ARG A 58 0.00 -6.27 -18.20
N SER A 59 -1.24 -6.55 -17.90
CA SER A 59 -2.06 -5.66 -17.11
C SER A 59 -2.91 -6.45 -16.11
N ALA A 60 -3.27 -5.80 -15.02
CA ALA A 60 -4.18 -6.37 -14.04
C ALA A 60 -5.00 -5.26 -13.41
N THR A 61 -6.26 -5.58 -13.06
CA THR A 61 -7.09 -4.72 -12.26
C THR A 61 -7.03 -5.20 -10.81
N LEU A 62 -6.67 -4.29 -9.91
CA LEU A 62 -6.62 -4.56 -8.48
C LEU A 62 -7.77 -3.83 -7.81
N SER A 63 -8.53 -4.55 -7.01
CA SER A 63 -9.62 -3.97 -6.23
C SER A 63 -9.36 -4.19 -4.76
N SER A 64 -9.43 -3.12 -3.98
CA SER A 64 -9.17 -3.15 -2.55
C SER A 64 -10.41 -2.78 -1.76
N THR A 65 -10.55 -3.41 -0.59
CA THR A 65 -11.54 -3.05 0.42
C THR A 65 -10.82 -2.92 1.75
N PHE A 66 -11.02 -1.79 2.42
CA PHE A 66 -10.41 -1.51 3.72
C PHE A 66 -11.37 -1.86 4.84
N SER A 67 -10.85 -2.51 5.88
CA SER A 67 -11.59 -2.78 7.11
C SER A 67 -10.78 -2.38 8.33
N PHE A 68 -11.47 -1.83 9.33
CA PHE A 68 -10.83 -1.40 10.56
C PHE A 68 -10.51 -2.61 11.43
N ALA A 69 -9.25 -2.73 11.84
CA ALA A 69 -8.77 -3.87 12.64
C ALA A 69 -8.48 -3.49 14.09
N GLY A 70 -8.79 -2.26 14.51
CA GLY A 70 -8.62 -1.84 15.90
C GLY A 70 -7.52 -0.81 16.09
N LEU A 71 -7.19 -0.56 17.35
CA LEU A 71 -6.15 0.37 17.75
C LEU A 71 -4.93 -0.41 18.24
N GLU A 72 -3.76 0.08 17.94
CA GLU A 72 -2.51 -0.50 18.42
C GLU A 72 -1.49 0.60 18.68
N THR A 73 -0.78 0.51 19.78
CA THR A 73 0.32 1.41 20.08
C THR A 73 1.60 0.80 19.59
N LEU A 74 2.28 1.52 18.69
CA LEU A 74 3.61 1.14 18.20
C LEU A 74 4.67 1.86 19.03
N HIS A 75 5.78 1.16 19.27
CA HIS A 75 6.95 1.74 19.93
C HIS A 75 7.98 2.00 18.83
N ILE A 76 8.13 3.26 18.44
CA ILE A 76 9.00 3.66 17.34
C ILE A 76 10.00 4.69 17.82
N ALA A 77 11.30 4.38 17.69
CA ALA A 77 12.39 5.29 18.06
C ALA A 77 12.23 5.89 19.47
N GLY A 78 11.84 5.05 20.43
CA GLY A 78 11.67 5.45 21.84
C GLY A 78 10.39 6.21 22.15
N ARG A 79 9.43 6.24 21.22
CA ARG A 79 8.15 6.90 21.41
C ARG A 79 6.99 5.94 21.16
N ASP A 80 5.90 6.17 21.87
CA ASP A 80 4.66 5.46 21.65
C ASP A 80 3.81 6.23 20.66
N VAL A 81 3.34 5.53 19.63
CA VAL A 81 2.47 6.10 18.59
C VAL A 81 1.19 5.29 18.55
N LEU A 82 0.07 5.92 18.92
CA LEU A 82 -1.23 5.28 18.84
C LEU A 82 -1.69 5.27 17.39
N CYS A 83 -1.98 4.09 16.87
CA CYS A 83 -2.34 3.90 15.47
C CYS A 83 -3.71 3.26 15.32
N ASN A 84 -4.42 3.69 14.28
CA ASN A 84 -5.53 2.93 13.72
C ASN A 84 -4.94 1.87 12.80
N VAL A 85 -5.36 0.63 12.97
CA VAL A 85 -4.89 -0.48 12.14
C VAL A 85 -5.95 -0.76 11.08
N TRP A 86 -5.52 -0.73 9.82
CA TRP A 86 -6.37 -1.00 8.67
C TRP A 86 -5.89 -2.22 7.91
N GLN A 87 -6.80 -3.10 7.58
CA GLN A 87 -6.56 -4.18 6.64
C GLN A 87 -7.08 -3.78 5.28
N GLU A 88 -6.28 -4.04 4.27
CA GLU A 88 -6.68 -3.90 2.88
C GLU A 88 -6.74 -5.29 2.27
N GLU A 89 -7.93 -5.73 1.87
CA GLU A 89 -8.08 -6.93 1.07
C GLU A 89 -7.99 -6.57 -0.39
N VAL A 90 -7.04 -7.20 -1.11
CA VAL A 90 -6.79 -6.93 -2.52
C VAL A 90 -7.13 -8.15 -3.33
N THR A 91 -7.89 -7.94 -4.41
CA THR A 91 -8.15 -8.97 -5.42
C THR A 91 -7.58 -8.51 -6.74
N SER A 92 -6.94 -9.44 -7.46
CA SER A 92 -6.35 -9.21 -8.78
C SER A 92 -7.06 -10.08 -9.81
N THR A 93 -7.18 -9.56 -11.04
CA THR A 93 -7.84 -10.28 -12.15
C THR A 93 -6.90 -11.18 -12.95
N LEU A 94 -5.60 -10.85 -13.05
CA LEU A 94 -4.65 -11.59 -13.88
C LEU A 94 -3.25 -11.62 -13.25
N PRO A 95 -2.84 -12.75 -12.64
CA PRO A 95 -3.66 -13.91 -12.35
C PRO A 95 -4.68 -13.58 -11.27
N GLU A 96 -5.74 -14.35 -11.18
CA GLU A 96 -6.71 -14.19 -10.10
C GLU A 96 -6.05 -14.56 -8.78
N LYS A 97 -5.89 -13.56 -7.91
CA LYS A 97 -5.24 -13.70 -6.61
C LYS A 97 -5.93 -12.83 -5.59
N GLN A 98 -5.75 -13.20 -4.33
CA GLN A 98 -6.19 -12.41 -3.18
C GLN A 98 -5.05 -12.35 -2.19
N TRP A 99 -4.88 -11.18 -1.57
CA TRP A 99 -3.93 -11.01 -0.48
C TRP A 99 -4.40 -9.90 0.43
N GLN A 100 -3.75 -9.77 1.60
CA GLN A 100 -4.04 -8.74 2.58
C GLN A 100 -2.82 -7.88 2.82
N ASN A 101 -3.06 -6.59 2.90
CA ASN A 101 -2.08 -5.63 3.38
C ASN A 101 -2.55 -5.08 4.72
N ILE A 102 -1.61 -4.67 5.57
CA ILE A 102 -1.91 -4.09 6.87
C ILE A 102 -1.18 -2.77 7.00
N PHE A 103 -1.89 -1.75 7.50
CA PHE A 103 -1.34 -0.42 7.68
C PHE A 103 -1.62 0.07 9.10
N TRP A 104 -0.59 0.62 9.72
CA TRP A 104 -0.69 1.28 11.02
C TRP A 104 -0.64 2.78 10.78
N VAL A 105 -1.77 3.44 10.97
CA VAL A 105 -1.96 4.86 10.67
C VAL A 105 -1.95 5.65 11.96
N ASP A 106 -1.05 6.63 12.07
CA ASP A 106 -1.00 7.52 13.21
C ASP A 106 -2.36 8.20 13.40
N SER A 107 -2.97 7.97 14.57
CA SER A 107 -4.33 8.47 14.83
C SER A 107 -4.41 9.99 14.92
N ALA A 108 -3.28 10.67 15.16
CA ALA A 108 -3.24 12.11 15.24
C ALA A 108 -2.94 12.77 13.90
N THR A 109 -2.05 12.21 13.09
CA THR A 109 -1.56 12.86 11.86
C THR A 109 -2.08 12.25 10.58
N GLY A 110 -2.56 11.00 10.62
CA GLY A 110 -2.96 10.27 9.42
C GLY A 110 -1.80 9.70 8.61
N GLN A 111 -0.58 9.83 9.10
CA GLN A 111 0.59 9.25 8.45
C GLN A 111 0.63 7.74 8.70
N VAL A 112 0.92 6.95 7.65
CA VAL A 112 1.21 5.53 7.82
C VAL A 112 2.59 5.41 8.48
N ARG A 113 2.64 4.80 9.65
CA ARG A 113 3.88 4.63 10.41
C ARG A 113 4.49 3.25 10.22
N GLN A 114 3.69 2.28 9.86
CA GLN A 114 4.14 0.94 9.57
C GLN A 114 3.22 0.30 8.56
N SER A 115 3.78 -0.52 7.68
CA SER A 115 2.98 -1.27 6.72
C SER A 115 3.54 -2.66 6.52
N ARG A 116 2.64 -3.57 6.17
CA ARG A 116 2.98 -4.92 5.72
C ARG A 116 2.18 -5.16 4.45
N GLN A 117 2.87 -5.20 3.32
CA GLN A 117 2.23 -5.24 2.00
C GLN A 117 2.81 -6.36 1.14
N MET A 118 1.95 -6.91 0.29
CA MET A 118 2.38 -7.74 -0.84
C MET A 118 2.37 -6.86 -2.08
N LEU A 119 3.53 -6.53 -2.61
CA LEU A 119 3.68 -5.71 -3.81
C LEU A 119 3.92 -6.58 -5.04
N GLY A 120 4.06 -5.94 -6.21
CA GLY A 120 4.32 -6.66 -7.46
C GLY A 120 3.19 -7.61 -7.83
N ALA A 121 1.93 -7.15 -7.77
CA ALA A 121 0.74 -7.95 -8.02
C ALA A 121 0.63 -9.15 -7.06
N GLY A 122 1.02 -8.95 -5.80
CA GLY A 122 0.85 -9.95 -4.75
C GLY A 122 1.97 -10.97 -4.63
N VAL A 123 3.16 -10.70 -5.18
CA VAL A 123 4.28 -11.65 -5.14
C VAL A 123 5.47 -11.20 -4.32
N ILE A 124 5.56 -9.92 -3.95
CA ILE A 124 6.71 -9.37 -3.23
C ILE A 124 6.27 -8.88 -1.85
N PRO A 125 6.61 -9.62 -0.75
CA PRO A 125 6.28 -9.14 0.59
C PRO A 125 7.22 -8.00 1.00
N VAL A 126 6.67 -6.92 1.53
CA VAL A 126 7.43 -5.76 1.99
C VAL A 126 6.88 -5.30 3.33
N GLU A 127 7.76 -5.17 4.32
CA GLU A 127 7.44 -4.55 5.61
C GLU A 127 8.23 -3.26 5.75
N MET A 128 7.55 -2.20 6.16
CA MET A 128 8.16 -0.89 6.35
C MET A 128 7.73 -0.28 7.67
N THR A 129 8.68 0.32 8.37
CA THR A 129 8.40 1.12 9.56
C THR A 129 9.07 2.47 9.39
N PHE A 130 8.31 3.54 9.57
CA PHE A 130 8.82 4.90 9.44
C PHE A 130 9.27 5.39 10.80
N LEU A 131 10.58 5.55 10.97
CA LEU A 131 11.19 5.93 12.25
C LEU A 131 10.93 7.40 12.61
N LYS A 132 10.75 8.25 11.59
CA LYS A 132 10.49 9.67 11.76
C LYS A 132 9.20 10.06 11.04
N PRO A 133 8.47 11.06 11.53
CA PRO A 133 7.34 11.60 10.77
C PRO A 133 7.79 12.10 9.39
N ALA A 134 6.92 12.01 8.41
CA ALA A 134 7.18 12.56 7.08
C ALA A 134 7.30 14.08 7.17
N PRO A 135 8.21 14.68 6.38
CA PRO A 135 8.35 16.15 6.35
C PRO A 135 7.11 16.84 5.79
#